data_122fc2126ea68e2a370564769232dddd
#
_entry.id   122fc2126ea68e2a370564769232dddd
#
_cell.length_a   1.000
_cell.length_b   1.000
_cell.length_c   1.000
_cell.angle_alpha   90.00
_cell.angle_beta   90.00
_cell.angle_gamma   90.00
#
_symmetry.space_group_name_H-M   'P 1'
#
loop_
_entity.id
_entity.type
_entity.pdbx_description
1 polymer ?
#
loop_
_entity_poly.entity_id
_entity_poly.type
_entity_poly.pdbx_seq_one_letter_code
_entity_poly.pdbx_strand_id
1 'polypeptide(L)'
;MKKFLILTVAMVVLAGVPGSLLAEKGFEVVKGKAFTDAIPTDFYLEGNRIPTQKRNSVLVHTPAGARVVFGLIDTTGYSSNIQQKYEGMIISETNFMLCGQKIGVGSFGFGHTKPMGTSNEDMKLMIYDQAGAKLAECSGKKDSSLQKPSPLQVMNGKLYLGRHAFDLK
;
A
#
# COMPACT_ATOMS: atom_id res chain seq x y z
N MET A 1 11.29 0.31 82.35
CA MET A 1 11.71 -0.55 81.27
C MET A 1 10.82 -0.23 80.06
N LYS A 2 11.26 0.64 79.13
CA LYS A 2 10.49 1.03 77.94
C LYS A 2 11.05 0.26 76.76
N LYS A 3 10.23 -0.59 76.13
CA LYS A 3 10.58 -1.35 74.94
C LYS A 3 10.32 -0.43 73.70
N PHE A 4 11.38 -0.04 72.97
CA PHE A 4 11.30 0.61 71.73
C PHE A 4 11.03 -0.42 70.59
N LEU A 5 9.92 -0.26 69.92
CA LEU A 5 9.57 -1.05 68.73
C LEU A 5 10.07 -0.29 67.51
N ILE A 6 11.10 -0.82 66.84
CA ILE A 6 11.61 -0.24 65.58
C ILE A 6 10.80 -0.83 64.44
N LEU A 7 10.01 0.04 63.78
CA LEU A 7 9.24 -0.29 62.58
C LEU A 7 10.12 -0.02 61.32
N THR A 8 10.62 -1.08 60.73
CA THR A 8 11.36 -1.03 59.44
C THR A 8 10.36 -0.94 58.31
N VAL A 9 10.29 0.21 57.65
CA VAL A 9 9.53 0.44 56.42
C VAL A 9 10.38 -0.07 55.24
N ALA A 10 9.97 -1.18 54.64
CA ALA A 10 10.59 -1.67 53.39
C ALA A 10 10.05 -0.86 52.19
N MET A 11 10.91 -0.05 51.61
CA MET A 11 10.63 0.73 50.40
C MET A 11 10.78 -0.18 49.17
N VAL A 12 9.66 -0.65 48.61
CA VAL A 12 9.66 -1.38 47.34
C VAL A 12 9.84 -0.38 46.19
N VAL A 13 11.03 -0.35 45.61
CA VAL A 13 11.32 0.39 44.39
C VAL A 13 10.79 -0.43 43.22
N LEU A 14 9.64 -0.05 42.64
CA LEU A 14 9.19 -0.56 41.37
C LEU A 14 10.11 0.02 40.26
N ALA A 15 11.07 -0.77 39.81
CA ALA A 15 11.83 -0.48 38.59
C ALA A 15 10.89 -0.60 37.43
N GLY A 16 10.41 0.57 36.92
CA GLY A 16 9.67 0.67 35.68
C GLY A 16 10.58 0.19 34.53
N VAL A 17 10.24 -0.94 33.92
CA VAL A 17 10.86 -1.39 32.66
C VAL A 17 10.48 -0.39 31.60
N PRO A 18 11.43 0.32 30.93
CA PRO A 18 11.10 1.15 29.79
C PRO A 18 10.61 0.20 28.68
N GLY A 19 9.30 0.19 28.45
CA GLY A 19 8.72 -0.46 27.28
C GLY A 19 9.34 0.16 26.04
N SER A 20 10.24 -0.55 25.36
CA SER A 20 10.72 -0.17 24.04
C SER A 20 9.50 -0.12 23.13
N LEU A 21 9.04 1.09 22.81
CA LEU A 21 8.14 1.33 21.70
C LEU A 21 8.91 0.90 20.43
N LEU A 22 8.78 -0.37 20.06
CA LEU A 22 9.18 -0.84 18.73
C LEU A 22 8.28 -0.06 17.76
N ALA A 23 8.84 0.95 17.11
CA ALA A 23 8.17 1.64 16.03
C ALA A 23 7.74 0.56 15.02
N GLU A 24 6.44 0.43 14.79
CA GLU A 24 5.90 -0.55 13.85
C GLU A 24 6.52 -0.24 12.48
N LYS A 25 7.35 -1.16 11.99
CA LYS A 25 8.06 -0.99 10.73
C LYS A 25 7.00 -0.98 9.61
N GLY A 26 6.84 0.16 8.97
CA GLY A 26 5.89 0.33 7.87
C GLY A 26 6.39 -0.21 6.53
N PHE A 27 5.63 0.03 5.48
CA PHE A 27 6.06 -0.24 4.10
C PHE A 27 7.24 0.68 3.74
N GLU A 28 8.32 0.09 3.24
CA GLU A 28 9.55 0.80 2.87
C GLU A 28 9.71 0.85 1.34
N VAL A 29 9.87 2.05 0.78
CA VAL A 29 10.06 2.22 -0.67
C VAL A 29 11.47 1.83 -1.07
N VAL A 30 11.60 0.90 -2.01
CA VAL A 30 12.87 0.39 -2.55
C VAL A 30 13.22 1.16 -3.83
N LYS A 31 14.51 1.53 -3.97
CA LYS A 31 15.04 2.29 -5.10
C LYS A 31 16.26 1.59 -5.73
N GLY A 32 16.76 2.16 -6.82
CA GLY A 32 17.99 1.71 -7.47
C GLY A 32 17.81 0.40 -8.25
N LYS A 33 18.87 -0.42 -8.26
CA LYS A 33 18.91 -1.65 -9.06
C LYS A 33 17.81 -2.64 -8.68
N ALA A 34 17.55 -2.84 -7.39
CA ALA A 34 16.50 -3.74 -6.91
C ALA A 34 15.12 -3.36 -7.44
N PHE A 35 14.76 -2.06 -7.45
CA PHE A 35 13.56 -1.56 -8.10
C PHE A 35 13.57 -1.85 -9.60
N THR A 36 14.68 -1.54 -10.28
CA THR A 36 14.78 -1.69 -11.74
C THR A 36 14.59 -3.14 -12.19
N ASP A 37 15.13 -4.09 -11.43
CA ASP A 37 15.07 -5.53 -11.73
C ASP A 37 13.70 -6.13 -11.38
N ALA A 38 12.99 -5.56 -10.41
CA ALA A 38 11.69 -6.08 -9.95
C ALA A 38 10.50 -5.65 -10.82
N ILE A 39 10.60 -4.51 -11.53
CA ILE A 39 9.51 -4.03 -12.37
C ILE A 39 9.54 -4.74 -13.72
N PRO A 40 8.52 -5.54 -14.07
CA PRO A 40 8.46 -6.19 -15.38
C PRO A 40 8.27 -5.17 -16.49
N THR A 41 8.70 -5.48 -17.70
CA THR A 41 8.44 -4.66 -18.90
C THR A 41 6.99 -4.73 -19.34
N ASP A 42 6.35 -5.86 -19.10
CA ASP A 42 4.99 -6.15 -19.53
C ASP A 42 4.21 -6.84 -18.39
N PHE A 43 2.91 -6.63 -18.39
CA PHE A 43 1.98 -7.26 -17.47
C PHE A 43 0.84 -7.93 -18.24
N TYR A 44 0.33 -9.05 -17.73
CA TYR A 44 -0.68 -9.85 -18.42
C TYR A 44 -2.03 -9.74 -17.72
N LEU A 45 -3.06 -9.29 -18.47
CA LEU A 45 -4.46 -9.21 -18.01
C LEU A 45 -5.38 -9.70 -19.11
N GLU A 46 -6.30 -10.59 -18.79
CA GLU A 46 -7.29 -11.15 -19.72
C GLU A 46 -6.65 -11.64 -21.04
N GLY A 47 -5.48 -12.28 -20.95
CA GLY A 47 -4.71 -12.75 -22.10
C GLY A 47 -3.96 -11.67 -22.89
N ASN A 48 -4.09 -10.40 -22.51
CA ASN A 48 -3.37 -9.30 -23.16
C ASN A 48 -2.03 -9.05 -22.48
N ARG A 49 -0.98 -8.87 -23.29
CA ARG A 49 0.34 -8.43 -22.84
C ARG A 49 0.39 -6.91 -22.89
N ILE A 50 0.39 -6.24 -21.75
CA ILE A 50 0.26 -4.78 -21.63
C ILE A 50 1.59 -4.20 -21.12
N PRO A 51 2.19 -3.21 -21.79
CA PRO A 51 3.42 -2.56 -21.32
C PRO A 51 3.26 -1.90 -19.97
N THR A 52 4.28 -2.00 -19.11
CA THR A 52 4.29 -1.33 -17.81
C THR A 52 4.90 0.06 -17.90
N GLN A 53 4.34 1.01 -17.15
CA GLN A 53 4.89 2.36 -17.03
C GLN A 53 5.93 2.38 -15.88
N LYS A 54 7.16 1.97 -16.17
CA LYS A 54 8.22 1.84 -15.15
C LYS A 54 8.42 3.11 -14.32
N ARG A 55 8.30 4.29 -14.92
CA ARG A 55 8.41 5.59 -14.22
C ARG A 55 7.27 5.87 -13.24
N ASN A 56 6.12 5.22 -13.47
CA ASN A 56 4.93 5.30 -12.64
C ASN A 56 4.72 3.99 -11.89
N SER A 57 5.81 3.40 -11.39
CA SER A 57 5.81 2.18 -10.58
C SER A 57 6.59 2.41 -9.28
N VAL A 58 6.27 1.63 -8.27
CA VAL A 58 6.96 1.61 -6.99
C VAL A 58 7.12 0.17 -6.50
N LEU A 59 8.29 -0.15 -5.98
CA LEU A 59 8.55 -1.36 -5.23
C LEU A 59 8.59 -1.01 -3.75
N VAL A 60 7.91 -1.78 -2.93
CA VAL A 60 7.97 -1.65 -1.48
C VAL A 60 8.32 -2.97 -0.82
N HIS A 61 9.02 -2.91 0.32
CA HIS A 61 9.10 -3.99 1.27
C HIS A 61 8.00 -3.83 2.31
N THR A 62 7.29 -4.91 2.60
CA THR A 62 6.36 -4.98 3.74
C THR A 62 7.15 -4.96 5.05
N PRO A 63 6.51 -4.78 6.22
CA PRO A 63 7.17 -4.89 7.52
C PRO A 63 7.94 -6.21 7.71
N ALA A 64 7.48 -7.30 7.08
CA ALA A 64 8.13 -8.61 7.10
C ALA A 64 9.24 -8.76 6.04
N GLY A 65 9.51 -7.75 5.21
CA GLY A 65 10.55 -7.74 4.18
C GLY A 65 10.14 -8.35 2.84
N ALA A 66 8.91 -8.82 2.67
CA ALA A 66 8.41 -9.31 1.40
C ALA A 66 8.14 -8.16 0.42
N ARG A 67 8.23 -8.43 -0.88
CA ARG A 67 8.10 -7.42 -1.93
C ARG A 67 6.64 -7.26 -2.38
N VAL A 68 6.25 -6.00 -2.60
CA VAL A 68 5.03 -5.64 -3.31
C VAL A 68 5.36 -4.58 -4.36
N VAL A 69 4.94 -4.80 -5.58
CA VAL A 69 5.05 -3.86 -6.70
C VAL A 69 3.68 -3.25 -6.97
N PHE A 70 3.62 -1.95 -7.07
CA PHE A 70 2.50 -1.22 -7.64
C PHE A 70 2.99 -0.49 -8.89
N GLY A 71 2.23 -0.49 -9.97
CA GLY A 71 2.64 0.21 -11.19
C GLY A 71 1.47 0.56 -12.09
N LEU A 72 1.59 1.63 -12.86
CA LEU A 72 0.67 1.92 -13.95
C LEU A 72 1.06 1.11 -15.20
N ILE A 73 0.08 0.81 -16.04
CA ILE A 73 0.24 0.10 -17.30
C ILE A 73 -0.23 1.01 -18.46
N ASP A 74 0.27 0.74 -19.66
CA ASP A 74 -0.13 1.49 -20.84
C ASP A 74 -1.18 0.70 -21.63
N THR A 75 -2.44 1.07 -21.48
CA THR A 75 -3.57 0.44 -22.16
C THR A 75 -3.90 1.08 -23.51
N THR A 76 -3.08 2.03 -23.98
CA THR A 76 -3.27 2.69 -25.28
C THR A 76 -3.24 1.65 -26.41
N GLY A 77 -4.25 1.69 -27.29
CA GLY A 77 -4.37 0.76 -28.42
C GLY A 77 -5.02 -0.59 -28.09
N TYR A 78 -5.35 -0.85 -26.83
CA TYR A 78 -6.14 -2.04 -26.46
C TYR A 78 -7.64 -1.78 -26.60
N SER A 79 -8.46 -2.81 -26.43
CA SER A 79 -9.92 -2.69 -26.47
C SER A 79 -10.44 -1.67 -25.46
N SER A 80 -11.58 -1.04 -25.75
CA SER A 80 -12.21 -0.10 -24.83
C SER A 80 -12.53 -0.70 -23.46
N ASN A 81 -12.83 -2.01 -23.40
CA ASN A 81 -13.02 -2.72 -22.15
C ASN A 81 -11.75 -2.72 -21.29
N ILE A 82 -10.59 -3.05 -21.87
CA ILE A 82 -9.30 -3.03 -21.18
C ILE A 82 -8.95 -1.62 -20.70
N GLN A 83 -9.11 -0.61 -21.59
CA GLN A 83 -8.79 0.79 -21.26
C GLN A 83 -9.66 1.37 -20.14
N GLN A 84 -10.94 1.00 -20.06
CA GLN A 84 -11.87 1.48 -19.03
C GLN A 84 -11.70 0.76 -17.71
N LYS A 85 -11.27 -0.50 -17.74
CA LYS A 85 -11.19 -1.37 -16.57
C LYS A 85 -9.87 -1.28 -15.84
N TYR A 86 -8.76 -1.15 -16.58
CA TYR A 86 -7.42 -1.25 -16.00
C TYR A 86 -6.61 0.03 -16.18
N GLU A 87 -5.93 0.40 -15.12
CA GLU A 87 -4.99 1.53 -15.10
C GLU A 87 -3.61 1.09 -14.58
N GLY A 88 -3.58 0.03 -13.78
CA GLY A 88 -2.34 -0.43 -13.20
C GLY A 88 -2.34 -1.89 -12.77
N MET A 89 -1.23 -2.26 -12.17
CA MET A 89 -0.92 -3.61 -11.72
C MET A 89 -0.46 -3.64 -10.26
N ILE A 90 -0.69 -4.76 -9.60
CA ILE A 90 -0.12 -5.13 -8.31
C ILE A 90 0.55 -6.48 -8.48
N ILE A 91 1.80 -6.64 -8.03
CA ILE A 91 2.47 -7.94 -7.91
C ILE A 91 2.90 -8.08 -6.45
N SER A 92 2.44 -9.13 -5.77
CA SER A 92 2.71 -9.32 -4.34
C SER A 92 3.28 -10.69 -4.04
N GLU A 93 4.35 -10.74 -3.25
CA GLU A 93 4.96 -11.97 -2.72
C GLU A 93 4.35 -12.40 -1.39
N THR A 94 3.45 -11.61 -0.82
CA THR A 94 2.83 -11.88 0.48
C THR A 94 1.39 -11.35 0.54
N ASN A 95 0.66 -11.79 1.56
CA ASN A 95 -0.62 -11.15 1.86
C ASN A 95 -0.39 -9.77 2.50
N PHE A 96 -1.16 -8.79 2.10
CA PHE A 96 -1.18 -7.46 2.72
C PHE A 96 -2.60 -6.90 2.71
N MET A 97 -2.81 -5.81 3.44
CA MET A 97 -4.11 -5.14 3.47
C MET A 97 -4.05 -3.84 2.65
N LEU A 98 -5.03 -3.64 1.78
CA LEU A 98 -5.24 -2.39 1.05
C LEU A 98 -6.64 -1.90 1.35
N CYS A 99 -6.76 -0.74 2.02
CA CYS A 99 -8.02 -0.17 2.53
C CYS A 99 -8.88 -1.18 3.33
N GLY A 100 -8.26 -2.02 4.14
CA GLY A 100 -8.97 -3.05 4.90
C GLY A 100 -9.36 -4.29 4.11
N GLN A 101 -9.08 -4.36 2.80
CA GLN A 101 -9.27 -5.54 1.97
C GLN A 101 -7.98 -6.36 1.92
N LYS A 102 -8.08 -7.68 2.12
CA LYS A 102 -6.93 -8.60 2.04
C LYS A 102 -6.60 -8.88 0.58
N ILE A 103 -5.39 -8.51 0.18
CA ILE A 103 -4.81 -8.86 -1.12
C ILE A 103 -3.85 -10.02 -0.91
N GLY A 104 -4.00 -11.07 -1.72
CA GLY A 104 -3.21 -12.29 -1.64
C GLY A 104 -1.84 -12.18 -2.31
N VAL A 105 -1.13 -13.31 -2.32
CA VAL A 105 0.06 -13.51 -3.16
C VAL A 105 -0.38 -13.65 -4.61
N GLY A 106 0.31 -12.97 -5.53
CA GLY A 106 0.03 -13.08 -6.96
C GLY A 106 0.11 -11.77 -7.71
N SER A 107 -0.52 -11.78 -8.89
CA SER A 107 -0.56 -10.65 -9.82
C SER A 107 -2.00 -10.22 -10.06
N PHE A 108 -2.26 -8.92 -9.93
CA PHE A 108 -3.59 -8.34 -9.97
C PHE A 108 -3.59 -7.08 -10.83
N GLY A 109 -4.66 -6.89 -11.61
CA GLY A 109 -4.94 -5.61 -12.24
C GLY A 109 -5.70 -4.69 -11.28
N PHE A 110 -5.55 -3.39 -11.43
CA PHE A 110 -6.43 -2.44 -10.76
C PHE A 110 -6.90 -1.35 -11.72
N GLY A 111 -8.06 -0.80 -11.42
CA GLY A 111 -8.59 0.41 -12.03
C GLY A 111 -9.27 1.27 -10.98
N HIS A 112 -9.59 2.51 -11.32
CA HIS A 112 -10.31 3.38 -10.42
C HIS A 112 -11.44 4.14 -11.12
N THR A 113 -12.46 4.52 -10.35
CA THR A 113 -13.46 5.48 -10.82
C THR A 113 -12.96 6.88 -10.54
N LYS A 114 -12.98 7.75 -11.57
CA LYS A 114 -12.73 9.17 -11.35
C LYS A 114 -13.97 9.81 -10.76
N PRO A 115 -13.83 10.61 -9.68
CA PRO A 115 -14.96 11.41 -9.18
C PRO A 115 -15.54 12.26 -10.30
N MET A 116 -16.85 12.30 -10.44
CA MET A 116 -17.51 13.14 -11.43
C MET A 116 -17.51 14.60 -10.96
N GLY A 117 -16.80 15.49 -11.69
CA GLY A 117 -16.78 16.93 -11.45
C GLY A 117 -15.80 17.37 -10.36
N THR A 118 -16.09 18.54 -9.75
CA THR A 118 -15.29 19.18 -8.68
C THR A 118 -15.58 18.62 -7.29
N SER A 119 -16.34 17.54 -7.21
CA SER A 119 -16.74 16.95 -5.93
C SER A 119 -15.51 16.43 -5.15
N ASN A 120 -15.57 16.57 -3.82
CA ASN A 120 -14.61 15.95 -2.90
C ASN A 120 -14.91 14.45 -2.69
N GLU A 121 -15.48 13.79 -3.72
CA GLU A 121 -15.84 12.40 -3.64
C GLU A 121 -14.62 11.50 -3.53
N ASP A 122 -14.78 10.44 -2.75
CA ASP A 122 -13.77 9.40 -2.62
C ASP A 122 -13.58 8.68 -3.96
N MET A 123 -12.32 8.45 -4.32
CA MET A 123 -11.99 7.62 -5.47
C MET A 123 -12.17 6.16 -5.10
N LYS A 124 -12.90 5.40 -5.91
CA LYS A 124 -13.01 3.94 -5.73
C LYS A 124 -11.93 3.23 -6.52
N LEU A 125 -11.17 2.40 -5.84
CA LEU A 125 -10.17 1.51 -6.42
C LEU A 125 -10.75 0.11 -6.51
N MET A 126 -10.77 -0.48 -7.70
CA MET A 126 -11.19 -1.86 -7.95
C MET A 126 -9.97 -2.71 -8.26
N ILE A 127 -9.93 -3.90 -7.68
CA ILE A 127 -8.85 -4.89 -7.86
C ILE A 127 -9.42 -6.11 -8.55
N TYR A 128 -8.72 -6.60 -9.55
CA TYR A 128 -9.11 -7.71 -10.40
C TYR A 128 -8.02 -8.78 -10.43
N ASP A 129 -8.40 -10.03 -10.58
CA ASP A 129 -7.47 -11.09 -10.93
C ASP A 129 -6.99 -10.97 -12.39
N GLN A 130 -6.06 -11.83 -12.79
CA GLN A 130 -5.55 -11.85 -14.17
C GLN A 130 -6.60 -12.24 -15.22
N ALA A 131 -7.65 -12.97 -14.82
CA ALA A 131 -8.77 -13.33 -15.68
C ALA A 131 -9.84 -12.23 -15.77
N GLY A 132 -9.72 -11.17 -14.97
CA GLY A 132 -10.60 -10.01 -15.00
C GLY A 132 -11.77 -10.08 -14.02
N ALA A 133 -11.84 -11.05 -13.12
CA ALA A 133 -12.84 -11.07 -12.07
C ALA A 133 -12.50 -10.03 -10.98
N LYS A 134 -13.49 -9.22 -10.56
CA LYS A 134 -13.31 -8.25 -9.48
C LYS A 134 -13.19 -8.98 -8.14
N LEU A 135 -12.06 -8.77 -7.45
CA LEU A 135 -11.74 -9.39 -6.15
C LEU A 135 -12.05 -8.46 -4.98
N ALA A 136 -11.79 -7.16 -5.13
CA ALA A 136 -11.95 -6.19 -4.06
C ALA A 136 -12.30 -4.81 -4.61
N GLU A 137 -12.90 -3.99 -3.73
CA GLU A 137 -13.14 -2.59 -3.97
C GLU A 137 -12.90 -1.82 -2.67
N CYS A 138 -12.22 -0.68 -2.76
CA CYS A 138 -12.03 0.19 -1.62
C CYS A 138 -12.07 1.68 -2.00
N SER A 139 -12.33 2.54 -1.02
CA SER A 139 -12.42 3.98 -1.23
C SER A 139 -11.18 4.68 -0.70
N GLY A 140 -10.56 5.51 -1.55
CA GLY A 140 -9.45 6.37 -1.20
C GLY A 140 -9.90 7.82 -1.04
N LYS A 141 -9.45 8.46 0.05
CA LYS A 141 -9.79 9.83 0.35
C LYS A 141 -8.82 10.80 -0.31
N LYS A 142 -9.35 11.94 -0.77
CA LYS A 142 -8.52 13.03 -1.31
C LYS A 142 -7.68 13.64 -0.19
N ASP A 143 -6.37 13.67 -0.39
CA ASP A 143 -5.41 14.33 0.49
C ASP A 143 -5.03 15.71 -0.08
N SER A 144 -5.67 16.75 0.44
CA SER A 144 -5.40 18.13 0.03
C SER A 144 -4.07 18.66 0.56
N SER A 145 -3.48 18.01 1.57
CA SER A 145 -2.18 18.42 2.16
C SER A 145 -0.99 17.96 1.31
N LEU A 146 -1.20 17.02 0.38
CA LEU A 146 -0.15 16.49 -0.48
C LEU A 146 0.40 17.56 -1.42
N GLN A 147 1.63 18.01 -1.16
CA GLN A 147 2.26 19.12 -1.90
C GLN A 147 2.63 18.71 -3.35
N LYS A 148 3.16 17.51 -3.53
CA LYS A 148 3.64 17.00 -4.83
C LYS A 148 2.96 15.68 -5.17
N PRO A 149 1.77 15.72 -5.80
CA PRO A 149 1.12 14.49 -6.27
C PRO A 149 1.91 13.90 -7.43
N SER A 150 2.08 12.58 -7.42
CA SER A 150 2.57 11.79 -8.56
C SER A 150 1.44 10.90 -9.05
N PRO A 151 1.48 10.43 -10.31
CA PRO A 151 0.47 9.51 -10.82
C PRO A 151 0.28 8.29 -9.92
N LEU A 152 1.40 7.73 -9.43
CA LEU A 152 1.42 6.66 -8.44
C LEU A 152 2.61 6.84 -7.50
N GLN A 153 2.38 6.70 -6.18
CA GLN A 153 3.45 6.72 -5.15
C GLN A 153 3.00 6.01 -3.88
N VAL A 154 3.96 5.53 -3.09
CA VAL A 154 3.72 5.01 -1.73
C VAL A 154 4.46 5.88 -0.74
N MET A 155 3.76 6.31 0.31
CA MET A 155 4.30 7.18 1.33
C MET A 155 3.49 7.04 2.64
N ASN A 156 4.17 6.98 3.78
CA ASN A 156 3.53 6.94 5.11
C ASN A 156 2.46 5.83 5.25
N GLY A 157 2.74 4.62 4.74
CA GLY A 157 1.80 3.50 4.81
C GLY A 157 0.55 3.68 3.94
N LYS A 158 0.62 4.48 2.88
CA LYS A 158 -0.48 4.71 1.95
C LYS A 158 -0.02 4.60 0.51
N LEU A 159 -0.85 3.98 -0.33
CA LEU A 159 -0.76 4.08 -1.79
C LEU A 159 -1.51 5.33 -2.22
N TYR A 160 -0.89 6.15 -3.04
CA TYR A 160 -1.50 7.33 -3.65
C TYR A 160 -1.67 7.11 -5.15
N LEU A 161 -2.86 7.41 -5.65
CA LEU A 161 -3.15 7.62 -7.06
C LEU A 161 -3.50 9.09 -7.25
N GLY A 162 -2.59 9.86 -7.82
CA GLY A 162 -2.68 11.32 -7.82
C GLY A 162 -2.73 11.86 -6.39
N ARG A 163 -3.89 12.41 -5.99
CA ARG A 163 -4.13 12.94 -4.64
C ARG A 163 -4.95 12.03 -3.73
N HIS A 164 -5.39 10.88 -4.21
CA HIS A 164 -6.23 9.97 -3.42
C HIS A 164 -5.36 8.92 -2.71
N ALA A 165 -5.57 8.79 -1.42
CA ALA A 165 -4.80 7.96 -0.50
C ALA A 165 -5.58 6.70 -0.12
N PHE A 166 -4.93 5.55 -0.20
CA PHE A 166 -5.44 4.21 0.12
C PHE A 166 -4.53 3.59 1.18
N ASP A 167 -5.08 3.21 2.33
CA ASP A 167 -4.29 2.70 3.46
C ASP A 167 -3.66 1.34 3.14
N LEU A 168 -2.36 1.18 3.46
CA LEU A 168 -1.58 -0.05 3.37
C LEU A 168 -1.25 -0.57 4.77
N LYS A 169 -1.49 -1.87 5.00
CA LYS A 169 -1.15 -2.57 6.25
C LYS A 169 -0.67 -3.99 5.99
#